data_560cdddfe69e14e3ee7ad3eed4e5830f
#
_entry.id   560cdddfe69e14e3ee7ad3eed4e5830f
#
_cell.length_a   1.000
_cell.length_b   1.000
_cell.length_c   1.000
_cell.angle_alpha   90.00
_cell.angle_beta   90.00
_cell.angle_gamma   90.00
#
_symmetry.space_group_name_H-M   'P 1'
#
loop_
_entity.id
_entity.type
_entity.pdbx_description
1 polymer ?
#
loop_
_entity_poly.entity_id
_entity_poly.type
_entity_poly.pdbx_seq_one_letter_code
_entity_poly.pdbx_strand_id
1 'polypeptide(L)'
;MKKKLTAVVLGGLLCLPSLAYGAKPTSQVFVVNNQVVDCLAYNIDGYNYFKLRDVLKGLNATGDKYNVRYHAADKLVEILPGTAYEMGPGEAETSVGGEVPDSQVFMGEAKVKINGVVRNVKSCKIAGYNYLQIRSLSDVLSKDVGYDEGNRVVHVGRYDAGQVKLPQKPTPTPQKPTPQAPKASGAAITAGRQSVAGVQLQVVTVPNDPNLKFNVVKGNDRLVGAEPFGSILKRTQPTVAVNGNFFDAYRSLVPFGNIVSKGQVIQGIGNDGAFVRTASGKNIVGQPTVTHSINTGHSDFSAWYTNAGLNDKTGIGVFNPFYGNSVKLPQGTHAVVTNGVVTAMGGAGNVAIPRNGYVIFFAANAVSKADINRMIKVGDKVTDTIVLGGEPRLAGEQIDALVAAGPLLVKDGKNVAATASANYEAKIRNQNAGRSAIGVKADGTVVIVTGKATVVKLANAMIQLGCVEATNLDGGASSALYANGRVITPAGRNLNTVLTITK
;
A
#
# COMPACT_ATOMS: atom_id res chain seq x y z
N MET A 1 23.39 68.66 -13.92
CA MET A 1 22.50 67.70 -13.17
C MET A 1 22.30 66.46 -14.01
N LYS A 2 23.04 65.36 -13.73
CA LYS A 2 22.99 64.12 -14.45
C LYS A 2 22.09 63.15 -13.67
N LYS A 3 20.92 62.74 -14.20
CA LYS A 3 20.04 61.70 -13.64
C LYS A 3 20.62 60.33 -13.98
N LYS A 4 20.95 59.57 -12.95
CA LYS A 4 21.32 58.15 -13.08
C LYS A 4 20.04 57.35 -13.22
N LEU A 5 19.90 56.61 -14.31
CA LEU A 5 18.89 55.58 -14.51
C LEU A 5 19.41 54.29 -13.85
N THR A 6 18.67 53.78 -12.87
CA THR A 6 18.94 52.47 -12.25
C THR A 6 18.13 51.45 -13.03
N ALA A 7 18.82 50.56 -13.74
CA ALA A 7 18.19 49.41 -14.42
C ALA A 7 17.90 48.32 -13.36
N VAL A 8 16.62 47.99 -13.17
CA VAL A 8 16.19 46.81 -12.40
C VAL A 8 16.25 45.60 -13.35
N VAL A 9 17.23 44.76 -13.10
CA VAL A 9 17.29 43.44 -13.79
C VAL A 9 16.29 42.52 -13.10
N LEU A 10 15.18 42.27 -13.77
CA LEU A 10 14.21 41.23 -13.39
C LEU A 10 14.80 39.87 -13.78
N GLY A 11 15.41 39.18 -12.83
CA GLY A 11 15.87 37.81 -13.00
C GLY A 11 14.66 36.90 -13.11
N GLY A 12 14.23 36.56 -14.34
CA GLY A 12 13.29 35.51 -14.59
C GLY A 12 13.88 34.15 -14.19
N LEU A 13 13.36 33.60 -13.10
CA LEU A 13 13.61 32.19 -12.73
C LEU A 13 12.98 31.32 -13.79
N LEU A 14 13.77 30.84 -14.74
CA LEU A 14 13.37 29.77 -15.65
C LEU A 14 13.16 28.51 -14.80
N CYS A 15 11.90 28.21 -14.45
CA CYS A 15 11.50 26.89 -14.03
C CYS A 15 11.78 25.95 -15.20
N LEU A 16 12.90 25.25 -15.16
CA LEU A 16 13.10 24.07 -15.99
C LEU A 16 12.01 23.06 -15.59
N PRO A 17 11.26 22.50 -16.55
CA PRO A 17 10.33 21.44 -16.22
C PRO A 17 11.13 20.29 -15.62
N SER A 18 10.77 19.85 -14.40
CA SER A 18 11.27 18.59 -13.87
C SER A 18 10.89 17.49 -14.86
N LEU A 19 11.88 16.84 -15.45
CA LEU A 19 11.66 15.66 -16.26
C LEU A 19 10.95 14.62 -15.39
N ALA A 20 9.72 14.30 -15.74
CA ALA A 20 8.92 13.30 -15.09
C ALA A 20 9.46 11.92 -15.49
N TYR A 21 9.97 11.14 -14.54
CA TYR A 21 10.55 9.80 -14.77
C TYR A 21 9.60 8.69 -14.36
N GLY A 22 8.49 8.47 -15.09
CA GLY A 22 7.63 7.31 -14.84
C GLY A 22 8.39 5.99 -15.04
N ALA A 23 8.40 5.12 -14.02
CA ALA A 23 8.99 3.80 -14.15
C ALA A 23 7.94 2.79 -14.61
N LYS A 24 8.08 2.28 -15.83
CA LYS A 24 7.20 1.24 -16.39
C LYS A 24 7.86 -0.13 -16.26
N PRO A 25 7.14 -1.17 -15.77
CA PRO A 25 7.68 -2.52 -15.77
C PRO A 25 8.12 -2.90 -17.18
N THR A 26 9.30 -3.49 -17.31
CA THR A 26 9.74 -3.98 -18.60
C THR A 26 9.00 -5.27 -18.97
N SER A 27 8.61 -5.37 -20.24
CA SER A 27 8.03 -6.61 -20.79
C SER A 27 9.09 -7.54 -21.40
N GLN A 28 10.36 -7.28 -21.13
CA GLN A 28 11.48 -8.07 -21.65
C GLN A 28 11.70 -9.32 -20.81
N VAL A 29 12.05 -10.42 -21.45
CA VAL A 29 12.48 -11.64 -20.78
C VAL A 29 13.89 -11.44 -20.27
N PHE A 30 14.15 -11.83 -19.03
CA PHE A 30 15.47 -11.77 -18.42
C PHE A 30 16.11 -13.15 -18.40
N VAL A 31 17.31 -13.26 -18.94
CA VAL A 31 18.06 -14.53 -19.08
C VAL A 31 19.40 -14.42 -18.38
N VAL A 32 19.73 -15.40 -17.58
CA VAL A 32 21.06 -15.55 -16.95
C VAL A 32 21.64 -16.91 -17.33
N ASN A 33 22.82 -16.93 -17.95
CA ASN A 33 23.51 -18.15 -18.37
C ASN A 33 22.60 -19.17 -19.10
N ASN A 34 21.86 -18.71 -20.13
CA ASN A 34 20.88 -19.47 -20.91
C ASN A 34 19.62 -19.93 -20.14
N GLN A 35 19.38 -19.46 -18.93
CA GLN A 35 18.14 -19.77 -18.19
C GLN A 35 17.28 -18.52 -18.02
N VAL A 36 15.98 -18.66 -18.26
CA VAL A 36 15.01 -17.60 -17.95
C VAL A 36 14.87 -17.50 -16.44
N VAL A 37 15.03 -16.30 -15.91
CA VAL A 37 14.89 -16.02 -14.47
C VAL A 37 13.93 -14.88 -14.23
N ASP A 38 13.19 -14.97 -13.11
CA ASP A 38 12.32 -13.89 -12.67
C ASP A 38 13.16 -12.74 -12.11
N CYS A 39 13.06 -11.58 -12.71
CA CYS A 39 13.76 -10.39 -12.28
C CYS A 39 12.87 -9.16 -12.44
N LEU A 40 12.67 -8.43 -11.35
CA LEU A 40 11.94 -7.20 -11.38
C LEU A 40 12.78 -6.11 -12.04
N ALA A 41 12.24 -5.53 -13.13
CA ALA A 41 12.92 -4.50 -13.87
C ALA A 41 11.94 -3.44 -14.38
N TYR A 42 12.44 -2.20 -14.48
CA TYR A 42 11.70 -1.05 -14.95
C TYR A 42 12.41 -0.37 -16.12
N ASN A 43 11.62 0.09 -17.08
CA ASN A 43 12.09 1.03 -18.08
C ASN A 43 11.84 2.45 -17.57
N ILE A 44 12.91 3.24 -17.47
CA ILE A 44 12.89 4.62 -17.05
C ILE A 44 13.67 5.40 -18.08
N ASP A 45 13.00 6.31 -18.77
CA ASP A 45 13.62 7.18 -19.78
C ASP A 45 14.37 6.41 -20.90
N GLY A 46 13.79 5.28 -21.32
CA GLY A 46 14.38 4.40 -22.34
C GLY A 46 15.48 3.45 -21.83
N TYR A 47 15.85 3.50 -20.57
CA TYR A 47 16.84 2.61 -19.97
C TYR A 47 16.21 1.61 -19.02
N ASN A 48 16.73 0.38 -19.04
CA ASN A 48 16.24 -0.68 -18.15
C ASN A 48 17.09 -0.72 -16.86
N TYR A 49 16.37 -0.70 -15.73
CA TYR A 49 16.90 -0.80 -14.38
C TYR A 49 16.41 -2.09 -13.74
N PHE A 50 17.33 -2.91 -13.26
CA PHE A 50 17.04 -4.23 -12.70
C PHE A 50 17.29 -4.26 -11.20
N LYS A 51 16.39 -4.93 -10.48
CA LYS A 51 16.55 -5.15 -9.04
C LYS A 51 17.81 -5.99 -8.80
N LEU A 52 18.84 -5.40 -8.19
CA LEU A 52 20.13 -6.03 -8.03
C LEU A 52 20.06 -7.43 -7.41
N ARG A 53 19.22 -7.57 -6.36
CA ARG A 53 19.09 -8.85 -5.66
C ARG A 53 18.52 -9.96 -6.54
N ASP A 54 17.59 -9.64 -7.42
CA ASP A 54 16.99 -10.62 -8.35
C ASP A 54 18.03 -11.07 -9.39
N VAL A 55 18.86 -10.16 -9.89
CA VAL A 55 19.98 -10.49 -10.79
C VAL A 55 20.96 -11.45 -10.10
N LEU A 56 21.33 -11.17 -8.84
CA LEU A 56 22.26 -12.03 -8.09
C LEU A 56 21.64 -13.39 -7.76
N LYS A 57 20.34 -13.46 -7.44
CA LYS A 57 19.60 -14.73 -7.31
C LYS A 57 19.67 -15.56 -8.59
N GLY A 58 19.41 -14.92 -9.74
CA GLY A 58 19.50 -15.58 -11.05
C GLY A 58 20.90 -16.14 -11.33
N LEU A 59 21.96 -15.39 -11.02
CA LEU A 59 23.34 -15.85 -11.14
C LEU A 59 23.60 -17.07 -10.25
N ASN A 60 23.14 -17.04 -8.99
CA ASN A 60 23.29 -18.19 -8.08
C ASN A 60 22.53 -19.43 -8.55
N ALA A 61 21.32 -19.26 -9.09
CA ALA A 61 20.52 -20.36 -9.63
C ALA A 61 21.19 -21.02 -10.86
N THR A 62 22.04 -20.29 -11.57
CA THR A 62 22.74 -20.75 -12.79
C THR A 62 24.20 -21.11 -12.56
N GLY A 63 24.65 -21.24 -11.31
CA GLY A 63 25.97 -21.77 -10.91
C GLY A 63 26.99 -20.72 -10.50
N ASP A 64 26.79 -19.46 -10.76
CA ASP A 64 27.65 -18.38 -10.30
C ASP A 64 27.26 -17.96 -8.86
N LYS A 65 28.23 -17.89 -7.96
CA LYS A 65 27.99 -17.54 -6.56
C LYS A 65 28.24 -16.07 -6.32
N TYR A 66 27.18 -15.34 -5.90
CA TYR A 66 27.25 -13.94 -5.50
C TYR A 66 26.29 -13.69 -4.34
N ASN A 67 26.77 -13.03 -3.28
CA ASN A 67 25.94 -12.48 -2.23
C ASN A 67 26.03 -10.95 -2.22
N VAL A 68 25.16 -10.27 -1.45
CA VAL A 68 25.18 -8.82 -1.35
C VAL A 68 24.99 -8.38 0.10
N ARG A 69 25.78 -7.38 0.51
CA ARG A 69 25.70 -6.74 1.82
C ARG A 69 25.55 -5.23 1.64
N TYR A 70 24.71 -4.62 2.44
CA TYR A 70 24.59 -3.17 2.47
C TYR A 70 25.24 -2.60 3.73
N HIS A 71 26.17 -1.66 3.55
CA HIS A 71 26.84 -0.92 4.61
C HIS A 71 26.16 0.43 4.78
N ALA A 72 25.31 0.54 5.79
CA ALA A 72 24.48 1.72 5.99
C ALA A 72 25.28 3.00 6.29
N ALA A 73 26.40 2.88 7.03
CA ALA A 73 27.26 4.02 7.37
C ALA A 73 27.84 4.70 6.14
N ASP A 74 28.25 3.92 5.13
CA ASP A 74 28.90 4.42 3.92
C ASP A 74 27.96 4.51 2.72
N LYS A 75 26.69 4.12 2.90
CA LYS A 75 25.68 3.95 1.82
C LYS A 75 26.24 3.08 0.67
N LEU A 76 26.97 2.02 1.02
CA LEU A 76 27.73 1.18 0.10
C LEU A 76 27.05 -0.17 -0.07
N VAL A 77 26.86 -0.59 -1.31
CA VAL A 77 26.44 -1.94 -1.67
C VAL A 77 27.68 -2.76 -1.95
N GLU A 78 27.97 -3.80 -1.16
CA GLU A 78 29.11 -4.70 -1.39
C GLU A 78 28.61 -6.02 -1.98
N ILE A 79 29.09 -6.34 -3.17
CA ILE A 79 28.85 -7.62 -3.84
C ILE A 79 30.00 -8.57 -3.48
N LEU A 80 29.64 -9.76 -3.05
CA LEU A 80 30.57 -10.80 -2.54
C LEU A 80 30.61 -11.99 -3.52
N PRO A 81 31.52 -11.99 -4.50
CA PRO A 81 31.74 -13.13 -5.39
C PRO A 81 32.21 -14.36 -4.62
N GLY A 82 31.85 -15.56 -5.09
CA GLY A 82 32.17 -16.83 -4.45
C GLY A 82 31.34 -17.20 -3.22
N THR A 83 30.47 -16.29 -2.76
CA THR A 83 29.57 -16.52 -1.62
C THR A 83 28.16 -16.77 -2.14
N ALA A 84 27.51 -17.85 -1.69
CA ALA A 84 26.16 -18.17 -2.08
C ALA A 84 25.17 -17.07 -1.59
N TYR A 85 24.15 -16.79 -2.40
CA TYR A 85 23.14 -15.80 -2.07
C TYR A 85 22.34 -16.23 -0.84
N GLU A 86 22.22 -15.33 0.12
CA GLU A 86 21.37 -15.49 1.29
C GLU A 86 20.30 -14.39 1.28
N MET A 87 19.03 -14.79 1.48
CA MET A 87 17.94 -13.83 1.61
C MET A 87 18.13 -12.99 2.87
N GLY A 88 18.05 -11.68 2.71
CA GLY A 88 18.08 -10.76 3.83
C GLY A 88 16.77 -10.77 4.65
N PRO A 89 16.79 -10.35 5.91
CA PRO A 89 15.58 -10.22 6.71
C PRO A 89 14.53 -9.31 6.01
N GLY A 90 13.32 -9.81 5.83
CA GLY A 90 12.21 -9.06 5.18
C GLY A 90 12.30 -8.97 3.65
N GLU A 91 13.18 -9.71 3.02
CA GLU A 91 13.25 -9.82 1.56
C GLU A 91 12.09 -10.70 1.07
N ALA A 92 11.17 -10.11 0.29
CA ALA A 92 10.09 -10.86 -0.36
C ALA A 92 10.61 -11.54 -1.64
N GLU A 93 10.01 -12.67 -2.00
CA GLU A 93 10.19 -13.26 -3.32
C GLU A 93 9.83 -12.26 -4.42
N THR A 94 10.47 -12.37 -5.58
CA THR A 94 10.27 -11.47 -6.72
C THR A 94 8.81 -11.39 -7.10
N SER A 95 8.21 -10.21 -6.94
CA SER A 95 6.85 -9.95 -7.38
C SER A 95 6.85 -9.17 -8.70
N VAL A 96 5.90 -9.44 -9.58
CA VAL A 96 5.69 -8.65 -10.79
C VAL A 96 5.26 -7.24 -10.37
N GLY A 97 6.10 -6.23 -10.63
CA GLY A 97 5.82 -4.84 -10.29
C GLY A 97 4.82 -4.19 -11.25
N GLY A 98 4.01 -3.27 -10.74
CA GLY A 98 3.19 -2.34 -11.55
C GLY A 98 3.98 -1.10 -12.00
N GLU A 99 3.35 -0.21 -12.78
CA GLU A 99 3.92 1.11 -13.08
C GLU A 99 4.14 1.89 -11.78
N VAL A 100 5.28 2.57 -11.69
CA VAL A 100 5.66 3.37 -10.52
C VAL A 100 5.62 4.85 -10.92
N PRO A 101 4.83 5.69 -10.21
CA PRO A 101 4.77 7.11 -10.50
C PRO A 101 6.11 7.80 -10.24
N ASP A 102 6.36 8.88 -10.96
CA ASP A 102 7.58 9.69 -10.91
C ASP A 102 8.01 10.05 -9.49
N SER A 103 7.05 10.37 -8.64
CA SER A 103 7.28 10.74 -7.23
C SER A 103 7.87 9.63 -6.36
N GLN A 104 7.88 8.39 -6.85
CA GLN A 104 8.40 7.21 -6.16
C GLN A 104 9.67 6.65 -6.80
N VAL A 105 10.18 7.30 -7.85
CA VAL A 105 11.40 6.93 -8.57
C VAL A 105 12.50 7.91 -8.22
N PHE A 106 13.48 7.48 -7.46
CA PHE A 106 14.60 8.31 -7.06
C PHE A 106 15.82 7.94 -7.89
N MET A 107 16.09 8.74 -8.93
CA MET A 107 17.26 8.56 -9.78
C MET A 107 18.53 9.02 -9.06
N GLY A 108 19.65 8.32 -9.30
CA GLY A 108 20.94 8.65 -8.71
C GLY A 108 22.03 7.68 -9.06
N GLU A 109 23.07 7.66 -8.24
CA GLU A 109 24.17 6.71 -8.32
C GLU A 109 24.28 5.92 -7.02
N ALA A 110 24.47 4.61 -7.15
CA ALA A 110 24.81 3.74 -6.03
C ALA A 110 26.31 3.50 -5.99
N LYS A 111 26.92 3.59 -4.81
CA LYS A 111 28.27 3.11 -4.59
C LYS A 111 28.25 1.58 -4.49
N VAL A 112 28.89 0.89 -5.43
CA VAL A 112 28.95 -0.56 -5.45
C VAL A 112 30.40 -1.00 -5.32
N LYS A 113 30.70 -1.85 -4.34
CA LYS A 113 32.02 -2.46 -4.11
C LYS A 113 31.99 -3.91 -4.51
N ILE A 114 32.97 -4.33 -5.31
CA ILE A 114 33.25 -5.72 -5.66
C ILE A 114 34.76 -5.96 -5.74
N ASN A 115 35.22 -7.04 -5.20
CA ASN A 115 36.67 -7.37 -5.17
C ASN A 115 37.55 -6.21 -4.65
N GLY A 116 37.07 -5.49 -3.63
CA GLY A 116 37.77 -4.35 -3.05
C GLY A 116 37.66 -3.03 -3.82
N VAL A 117 37.15 -3.04 -5.06
CA VAL A 117 37.03 -1.84 -5.92
C VAL A 117 35.64 -1.21 -5.75
N VAL A 118 35.58 0.09 -5.43
CA VAL A 118 34.32 0.87 -5.35
C VAL A 118 34.09 1.60 -6.66
N ARG A 119 32.85 1.53 -7.17
CA ARG A 119 32.41 2.22 -8.38
C ARG A 119 31.07 2.90 -8.15
N ASN A 120 30.86 4.04 -8.80
CA ASN A 120 29.55 4.66 -8.87
C ASN A 120 28.77 4.08 -10.05
N VAL A 121 27.56 3.60 -9.78
CA VAL A 121 26.71 2.90 -10.77
C VAL A 121 25.40 3.65 -10.89
N LYS A 122 24.99 3.96 -12.12
CA LYS A 122 23.67 4.56 -12.36
C LYS A 122 22.59 3.65 -11.77
N SER A 123 21.78 4.24 -10.93
CA SER A 123 20.76 3.53 -10.16
C SER A 123 19.48 4.33 -10.00
N CYS A 124 18.41 3.63 -9.68
CA CYS A 124 17.22 4.26 -9.09
C CYS A 124 16.80 3.49 -7.85
N LYS A 125 16.14 4.16 -6.94
CA LYS A 125 15.52 3.56 -5.77
C LYS A 125 14.00 3.58 -5.95
N ILE A 126 13.39 2.41 -5.89
CA ILE A 126 11.95 2.21 -6.04
C ILE A 126 11.49 1.34 -4.88
N ALA A 127 10.49 1.78 -4.12
CA ALA A 127 9.93 1.06 -2.98
C ALA A 127 11.00 0.55 -1.98
N GLY A 128 12.06 1.34 -1.75
CA GLY A 128 13.14 0.99 -0.83
C GLY A 128 14.23 0.08 -1.42
N TYR A 129 14.05 -0.48 -2.60
CA TYR A 129 15.02 -1.34 -3.27
C TYR A 129 15.89 -0.56 -4.26
N ASN A 130 17.15 -0.98 -4.40
CA ASN A 130 18.07 -0.44 -5.40
C ASN A 130 17.93 -1.23 -6.72
N TYR A 131 17.70 -0.48 -7.78
CA TYR A 131 17.70 -0.96 -9.16
C TYR A 131 18.88 -0.35 -9.86
N LEU A 132 19.68 -1.16 -10.51
CA LEU A 132 20.87 -0.71 -11.24
C LEU A 132 20.62 -0.76 -12.74
N GLN A 133 21.13 0.23 -13.45
CA GLN A 133 21.09 0.22 -14.91
C GLN A 133 21.87 -1.00 -15.40
N ILE A 134 21.27 -1.81 -16.26
CA ILE A 134 21.81 -3.14 -16.62
C ILE A 134 23.22 -3.06 -17.23
N ARG A 135 23.50 -2.06 -18.06
CA ARG A 135 24.84 -1.89 -18.66
C ARG A 135 25.92 -1.61 -17.62
N SER A 136 25.57 -0.91 -16.56
CA SER A 136 26.51 -0.66 -15.45
C SER A 136 26.82 -1.91 -14.63
N LEU A 137 25.95 -2.93 -14.67
CA LEU A 137 26.21 -4.23 -14.04
C LEU A 137 27.24 -5.07 -14.77
N SER A 138 27.38 -4.91 -16.09
CA SER A 138 28.46 -5.55 -16.88
C SER A 138 29.84 -5.22 -16.30
N ASP A 139 30.08 -3.92 -16.08
CA ASP A 139 31.37 -3.44 -15.56
C ASP A 139 31.61 -3.87 -14.11
N VAL A 140 30.55 -4.05 -13.33
CA VAL A 140 30.63 -4.44 -11.92
C VAL A 140 30.84 -5.95 -11.78
N LEU A 141 30.05 -6.76 -12.50
CA LEU A 141 30.05 -8.22 -12.35
C LEU A 141 31.11 -8.92 -13.25
N SER A 142 31.75 -8.19 -14.17
CA SER A 142 32.62 -8.73 -15.21
C SER A 142 31.92 -9.86 -16.00
N LYS A 143 30.65 -9.65 -16.29
CA LYS A 143 29.79 -10.54 -17.05
C LYS A 143 29.35 -9.85 -18.33
N ASP A 144 29.21 -10.63 -19.39
CA ASP A 144 28.62 -10.14 -20.62
C ASP A 144 27.16 -9.78 -20.38
N VAL A 145 26.75 -8.60 -20.83
CA VAL A 145 25.39 -8.10 -20.70
C VAL A 145 24.95 -7.57 -22.06
N GLY A 146 23.90 -8.16 -22.59
CA GLY A 146 23.40 -7.80 -23.93
C GLY A 146 21.89 -7.78 -24.02
N TYR A 147 21.44 -7.39 -25.21
CA TYR A 147 20.02 -7.34 -25.56
C TYR A 147 19.80 -7.99 -26.92
N ASP A 148 18.96 -9.02 -26.95
CA ASP A 148 18.46 -9.64 -28.19
C ASP A 148 17.14 -8.97 -28.57
N GLU A 149 17.18 -8.15 -29.62
CA GLU A 149 16.04 -7.37 -30.10
C GLU A 149 14.94 -8.27 -30.69
N GLY A 150 15.33 -9.34 -31.39
CA GLY A 150 14.42 -10.27 -32.05
C GLY A 150 13.52 -11.02 -31.05
N ASN A 151 14.10 -11.45 -29.95
CA ASN A 151 13.42 -12.18 -28.88
C ASN A 151 13.01 -11.32 -27.70
N ARG A 152 13.36 -10.02 -27.68
CA ARG A 152 13.15 -9.07 -26.59
C ARG A 152 13.74 -9.58 -25.26
N VAL A 153 14.93 -10.13 -25.31
CA VAL A 153 15.66 -10.72 -24.18
C VAL A 153 16.75 -9.79 -23.70
N VAL A 154 16.80 -9.52 -22.41
CA VAL A 154 17.99 -8.97 -21.74
C VAL A 154 18.73 -10.14 -21.11
N HIS A 155 20.03 -10.25 -21.36
CA HIS A 155 20.81 -11.35 -20.82
C HIS A 155 22.06 -10.91 -20.03
N VAL A 156 22.40 -11.73 -19.05
CA VAL A 156 23.65 -11.60 -18.26
C VAL A 156 24.39 -12.93 -18.31
N GLY A 157 25.67 -12.87 -18.65
CA GLY A 157 26.49 -14.04 -18.85
C GLY A 157 26.24 -14.75 -20.19
N ARG A 158 26.41 -16.07 -20.24
CA ARG A 158 26.24 -16.84 -21.48
C ARG A 158 24.81 -16.69 -22.03
N TYR A 159 24.70 -16.40 -23.32
CA TYR A 159 23.43 -16.35 -24.02
C TYR A 159 23.55 -16.99 -25.42
N ASP A 160 22.71 -17.99 -25.66
CA ASP A 160 22.51 -18.62 -26.95
C ASP A 160 20.99 -18.76 -27.17
N ALA A 161 20.47 -17.98 -28.12
CA ALA A 161 19.03 -17.92 -28.40
C ALA A 161 18.44 -19.29 -28.80
N GLY A 162 19.26 -20.19 -29.37
CA GLY A 162 18.85 -21.55 -29.72
C GLY A 162 18.71 -22.50 -28.53
N GLN A 163 19.34 -22.17 -27.40
CA GLN A 163 19.32 -22.98 -26.19
C GLN A 163 18.37 -22.48 -25.12
N VAL A 164 17.93 -21.23 -25.23
CA VAL A 164 17.00 -20.63 -24.25
C VAL A 164 15.58 -21.03 -24.59
N LYS A 165 14.95 -21.78 -23.70
CA LYS A 165 13.49 -22.00 -23.78
C LYS A 165 12.77 -20.74 -23.34
N LEU A 166 12.59 -19.81 -24.28
CA LEU A 166 11.79 -18.61 -24.00
C LEU A 166 10.36 -19.02 -23.67
N PRO A 167 9.67 -18.32 -22.75
CA PRO A 167 8.26 -18.50 -22.56
C PRO A 167 7.59 -18.32 -23.91
N GLN A 168 6.97 -19.38 -24.42
CA GLN A 168 6.19 -19.25 -25.66
C GLN A 168 5.18 -18.15 -25.45
N LYS A 169 5.08 -17.21 -26.40
CA LYS A 169 3.99 -16.25 -26.45
C LYS A 169 2.71 -17.08 -26.24
N PRO A 170 1.96 -16.89 -25.18
CA PRO A 170 0.83 -17.76 -24.91
C PRO A 170 -0.08 -17.72 -26.14
N THR A 171 -0.22 -18.85 -26.82
CA THR A 171 -1.40 -19.10 -27.64
C THR A 171 -2.56 -18.81 -26.68
N PRO A 172 -3.58 -18.04 -27.06
CA PRO A 172 -4.62 -17.66 -26.12
C PRO A 172 -5.31 -18.96 -25.64
N THR A 173 -4.75 -19.50 -24.57
CA THR A 173 -5.49 -20.40 -23.69
C THR A 173 -6.59 -19.54 -23.08
N PRO A 174 -7.83 -20.05 -22.89
CA PRO A 174 -8.88 -19.24 -22.29
C PRO A 174 -8.32 -18.65 -21.00
N GLN A 175 -8.03 -17.38 -21.03
CA GLN A 175 -7.43 -16.64 -19.92
C GLN A 175 -8.37 -16.81 -18.72
N LYS A 176 -7.81 -17.35 -17.61
CA LYS A 176 -8.31 -16.94 -16.29
C LYS A 176 -8.38 -15.42 -16.35
N PRO A 177 -9.55 -14.80 -16.21
CA PRO A 177 -9.71 -13.40 -16.54
C PRO A 177 -8.71 -12.56 -15.75
N THR A 178 -7.75 -12.00 -16.45
CA THR A 178 -6.96 -10.86 -15.96
C THR A 178 -7.98 -9.78 -15.64
N PRO A 179 -7.91 -9.10 -14.48
CA PRO A 179 -8.77 -7.96 -14.23
C PRO A 179 -8.56 -6.96 -15.37
N GLN A 180 -9.45 -6.94 -16.35
CA GLN A 180 -9.48 -5.92 -17.38
C GLN A 180 -9.60 -4.57 -16.72
N ALA A 181 -8.86 -3.58 -17.23
CA ALA A 181 -9.20 -2.19 -16.95
C ALA A 181 -10.71 -2.03 -17.10
N PRO A 182 -11.41 -1.39 -16.16
CA PRO A 182 -12.86 -1.39 -16.12
C PRO A 182 -13.42 -0.86 -17.44
N LYS A 183 -13.96 -1.73 -18.28
CA LYS A 183 -14.91 -1.30 -19.30
C LYS A 183 -16.11 -0.82 -18.52
N ALA A 184 -16.51 0.45 -18.70
CA ALA A 184 -17.76 0.95 -18.15
C ALA A 184 -18.86 -0.03 -18.55
N SER A 185 -19.25 -0.90 -17.63
CA SER A 185 -20.41 -1.75 -17.80
C SER A 185 -21.60 -0.84 -17.56
N GLY A 186 -22.48 -0.67 -18.53
CA GLY A 186 -23.76 0.02 -18.34
C GLY A 186 -24.70 -0.71 -17.36
N ALA A 187 -24.17 -1.64 -16.58
CA ALA A 187 -24.90 -2.42 -15.58
C ALA A 187 -25.32 -1.53 -14.40
N ALA A 188 -26.57 -1.65 -14.01
CA ALA A 188 -27.14 -0.91 -12.88
C ALA A 188 -26.71 -1.53 -11.54
N ILE A 189 -26.61 -0.71 -10.50
CA ILE A 189 -26.50 -1.17 -9.11
C ILE A 189 -27.79 -1.91 -8.77
N THR A 190 -27.67 -3.17 -8.34
CA THR A 190 -28.82 -3.99 -7.95
C THR A 190 -28.83 -4.22 -6.44
N ALA A 191 -30.02 -4.34 -5.88
CA ALA A 191 -30.22 -4.63 -4.46
C ALA A 191 -31.41 -5.58 -4.29
N GLY A 192 -31.26 -6.61 -3.46
CA GLY A 192 -32.35 -7.57 -3.21
C GLY A 192 -32.02 -8.53 -2.07
N ARG A 193 -33.05 -9.26 -1.61
CA ARG A 193 -32.91 -10.33 -0.63
C ARG A 193 -32.69 -11.65 -1.36
N GLN A 194 -31.71 -12.43 -0.91
CA GLN A 194 -31.37 -13.73 -1.49
C GLN A 194 -31.10 -14.77 -0.39
N SER A 195 -31.44 -16.01 -0.67
CA SER A 195 -31.03 -17.17 0.13
C SER A 195 -29.81 -17.80 -0.52
N VAL A 196 -28.65 -17.71 0.12
CA VAL A 196 -27.36 -18.13 -0.45
C VAL A 196 -26.62 -18.98 0.58
N ALA A 197 -26.18 -20.18 0.21
CA ALA A 197 -25.51 -21.14 1.10
C ALA A 197 -26.26 -21.37 2.43
N GLY A 198 -27.58 -21.38 2.40
CA GLY A 198 -28.45 -21.54 3.57
C GLY A 198 -28.51 -20.32 4.49
N VAL A 199 -28.06 -19.14 4.03
CA VAL A 199 -28.12 -17.88 4.76
C VAL A 199 -29.02 -16.89 4.03
N GLN A 200 -29.90 -16.21 4.78
CA GLN A 200 -30.72 -15.11 4.24
C GLN A 200 -29.90 -13.81 4.29
N LEU A 201 -29.60 -13.24 3.13
CA LEU A 201 -28.79 -12.04 2.99
C LEU A 201 -29.54 -10.95 2.24
N GLN A 202 -29.32 -9.72 2.64
CA GLN A 202 -29.50 -8.56 1.77
C GLN A 202 -28.23 -8.44 0.93
N VAL A 203 -28.36 -8.36 -0.37
CA VAL A 203 -27.27 -8.37 -1.33
C VAL A 203 -27.34 -7.11 -2.18
N VAL A 204 -26.27 -6.35 -2.25
CA VAL A 204 -26.10 -5.23 -3.18
C VAL A 204 -24.93 -5.57 -4.09
N THR A 205 -25.15 -5.47 -5.40
CA THR A 205 -24.12 -5.65 -6.42
C THR A 205 -23.83 -4.33 -7.09
N VAL A 206 -22.58 -3.91 -7.05
CA VAL A 206 -22.06 -2.68 -7.62
C VAL A 206 -21.14 -3.02 -8.79
N PRO A 207 -21.46 -2.58 -10.02
CA PRO A 207 -20.62 -2.87 -11.18
C PRO A 207 -19.23 -2.28 -11.04
N ASN A 208 -18.26 -2.86 -11.73
CA ASN A 208 -16.91 -2.29 -11.81
C ASN A 208 -16.91 -1.11 -12.80
N ASP A 209 -17.37 0.04 -12.32
CA ASP A 209 -17.47 1.28 -13.10
C ASP A 209 -16.43 2.29 -12.55
N PRO A 210 -15.51 2.80 -13.40
CA PRO A 210 -14.49 3.77 -12.99
C PRO A 210 -15.09 5.12 -12.57
N ASN A 211 -16.32 5.45 -13.00
CA ASN A 211 -16.98 6.70 -12.64
C ASN A 211 -17.53 6.68 -11.21
N LEU A 212 -17.71 5.50 -10.60
CA LEU A 212 -18.16 5.39 -9.24
C LEU A 212 -17.07 5.85 -8.27
N LYS A 213 -17.41 6.76 -7.38
CA LYS A 213 -16.53 7.28 -6.33
C LYS A 213 -16.79 6.55 -5.02
N PHE A 214 -15.72 5.93 -4.51
CA PHE A 214 -15.73 5.26 -3.21
C PHE A 214 -15.12 6.19 -2.17
N ASN A 215 -15.73 6.29 -1.01
CA ASN A 215 -15.25 7.15 0.05
C ASN A 215 -15.54 6.55 1.43
N VAL A 216 -14.62 6.69 2.38
CA VAL A 216 -14.86 6.29 3.78
C VAL A 216 -15.23 7.54 4.58
N VAL A 217 -16.46 7.58 5.02
CA VAL A 217 -17.02 8.68 5.79
C VAL A 217 -16.90 8.36 7.27
N LYS A 218 -16.41 9.32 8.05
CA LYS A 218 -16.29 9.21 9.51
C LYS A 218 -17.53 9.80 10.19
N GLY A 219 -17.94 9.23 11.30
CA GLY A 219 -19.01 9.79 12.14
C GLY A 219 -18.63 11.20 12.62
N ASN A 220 -19.50 12.18 12.36
CA ASN A 220 -19.27 13.60 12.66
C ASN A 220 -17.97 14.17 12.05
N ASP A 221 -17.47 13.56 10.95
CA ASP A 221 -16.21 13.88 10.28
C ASP A 221 -14.95 13.80 11.16
N ARG A 222 -15.03 13.07 12.28
CA ARG A 222 -13.94 12.87 13.24
C ARG A 222 -13.49 11.41 13.27
N LEU A 223 -12.19 11.19 13.48
CA LEU A 223 -11.66 9.83 13.68
C LEU A 223 -12.31 9.19 14.92
N VAL A 224 -12.31 9.92 16.02
CA VAL A 224 -12.94 9.52 17.26
C VAL A 224 -14.35 10.14 17.30
N GLY A 225 -15.34 9.37 16.87
CA GLY A 225 -16.72 9.82 16.78
C GLY A 225 -17.66 8.74 16.28
N ALA A 226 -18.94 8.95 16.47
CA ALA A 226 -19.97 8.09 15.91
C ALA A 226 -21.23 8.93 15.64
N GLU A 227 -21.95 8.61 14.56
CA GLU A 227 -23.07 9.37 14.04
C GLU A 227 -24.21 8.42 13.65
N PRO A 228 -25.48 8.82 13.80
CA PRO A 228 -26.61 8.05 13.27
C PRO A 228 -26.45 7.79 11.77
N PHE A 229 -26.69 6.56 11.32
CA PHE A 229 -26.56 6.19 9.91
C PHE A 229 -27.40 7.11 8.99
N GLY A 230 -28.63 7.42 9.39
CA GLY A 230 -29.49 8.34 8.64
C GLY A 230 -28.92 9.76 8.48
N SER A 231 -28.18 10.27 9.47
CA SER A 231 -27.50 11.57 9.38
C SER A 231 -26.35 11.52 8.37
N ILE A 232 -25.55 10.44 8.38
CA ILE A 232 -24.50 10.21 7.39
C ILE A 232 -25.10 10.16 5.97
N LEU A 233 -26.18 9.40 5.78
CA LEU A 233 -26.87 9.30 4.47
C LEU A 233 -27.38 10.68 4.00
N LYS A 234 -27.97 11.46 4.91
CA LYS A 234 -28.52 12.80 4.58
C LYS A 234 -27.43 13.76 4.11
N ARG A 235 -26.26 13.76 4.76
CA ARG A 235 -25.18 14.71 4.41
C ARG A 235 -24.30 14.25 3.25
N THR A 236 -24.23 12.93 2.96
CA THR A 236 -23.36 12.38 1.91
C THR A 236 -24.10 11.98 0.65
N GLN A 237 -25.43 11.79 0.73
CA GLN A 237 -26.33 11.42 -0.37
C GLN A 237 -25.77 10.30 -1.28
N PRO A 238 -25.34 9.16 -0.72
CA PRO A 238 -24.70 8.10 -1.49
C PRO A 238 -25.75 7.33 -2.31
N THR A 239 -25.30 6.66 -3.37
CA THR A 239 -26.09 5.63 -4.07
C THR A 239 -26.09 4.33 -3.29
N VAL A 240 -24.94 3.98 -2.67
CA VAL A 240 -24.77 2.82 -1.77
C VAL A 240 -23.98 3.25 -0.54
N ALA A 241 -24.37 2.72 0.63
CA ALA A 241 -23.59 2.87 1.85
C ALA A 241 -23.64 1.60 2.70
N VAL A 242 -22.52 1.24 3.32
CA VAL A 242 -22.38 0.12 4.26
C VAL A 242 -21.49 0.54 5.43
N ASN A 243 -21.78 0.04 6.64
CA ASN A 243 -20.91 0.26 7.79
C ASN A 243 -19.49 -0.27 7.54
N GLY A 244 -18.50 0.34 8.18
CA GLY A 244 -17.08 0.07 7.93
C GLY A 244 -16.36 -0.71 9.02
N ASN A 245 -15.34 -0.08 9.59
CA ASN A 245 -14.41 -0.65 10.55
C ASN A 245 -15.08 -1.04 11.89
N PHE A 246 -14.48 -2.00 12.59
CA PHE A 246 -14.70 -2.15 14.03
C PHE A 246 -14.29 -0.88 14.76
N PHE A 247 -14.92 -0.60 15.88
CA PHE A 247 -14.56 0.52 16.76
C PHE A 247 -14.94 0.24 18.21
N ASP A 248 -14.33 0.92 19.14
CA ASP A 248 -14.68 0.83 20.57
C ASP A 248 -15.98 1.60 20.84
N ALA A 249 -17.09 0.96 20.53
CA ALA A 249 -18.42 1.57 20.52
C ALA A 249 -18.96 2.01 21.89
N TYR A 250 -18.34 1.57 22.96
CA TYR A 250 -18.84 1.78 24.33
C TYR A 250 -17.95 2.69 25.18
N ARG A 251 -16.76 3.06 24.70
CA ARG A 251 -15.79 3.86 25.46
C ARG A 251 -15.21 4.98 24.63
N SER A 252 -14.16 4.69 23.88
CA SER A 252 -13.34 5.71 23.22
C SER A 252 -13.85 6.14 21.85
N LEU A 253 -14.72 5.38 21.23
CA LEU A 253 -15.18 5.54 19.82
C LEU A 253 -14.03 5.49 18.79
N VAL A 254 -12.85 5.02 19.19
CA VAL A 254 -11.69 4.87 18.30
C VAL A 254 -11.93 3.69 17.35
N PRO A 255 -11.75 3.85 16.04
CA PRO A 255 -11.82 2.73 15.10
C PRO A 255 -10.57 1.84 15.18
N PHE A 256 -10.70 0.60 14.71
CA PHE A 256 -9.62 -0.37 14.56
C PHE A 256 -9.33 -0.59 13.08
N GLY A 257 -8.06 -0.90 12.76
CA GLY A 257 -7.62 -1.20 11.40
C GLY A 257 -7.35 0.03 10.54
N ASN A 258 -6.99 -0.22 9.29
CA ASN A 258 -6.62 0.82 8.35
C ASN A 258 -7.84 1.57 7.80
N ILE A 259 -7.71 2.87 7.61
CA ILE A 259 -8.72 3.74 7.00
C ILE A 259 -8.02 4.71 6.05
N VAL A 260 -8.39 4.67 4.77
CA VAL A 260 -8.01 5.68 3.78
C VAL A 260 -9.29 6.28 3.18
N SER A 261 -9.33 7.58 3.04
CA SER A 261 -10.46 8.31 2.47
C SER A 261 -9.96 9.42 1.56
N LYS A 262 -10.44 9.46 0.31
CA LYS A 262 -10.03 10.46 -0.70
C LYS A 262 -8.50 10.56 -0.83
N GLY A 263 -7.82 9.42 -0.88
CA GLY A 263 -6.37 9.37 -0.99
C GLY A 263 -5.58 9.69 0.29
N GLN A 264 -6.24 10.00 1.39
CA GLN A 264 -5.60 10.41 2.63
C GLN A 264 -5.67 9.32 3.69
N VAL A 265 -4.55 9.02 4.33
CA VAL A 265 -4.50 8.08 5.46
C VAL A 265 -5.10 8.72 6.69
N ILE A 266 -6.27 8.22 7.08
CA ILE A 266 -6.99 8.66 8.27
C ILE A 266 -6.49 7.89 9.50
N GLN A 267 -6.30 6.58 9.35
CA GLN A 267 -5.73 5.69 10.35
C GLN A 267 -4.92 4.59 9.66
N GLY A 268 -3.79 4.23 10.26
CA GLY A 268 -2.94 3.13 9.82
C GLY A 268 -2.54 2.29 11.02
N ILE A 269 -3.05 1.04 11.11
CA ILE A 269 -2.69 0.09 12.16
C ILE A 269 -3.09 -1.33 11.74
N GLY A 270 -2.15 -2.27 11.90
CA GLY A 270 -2.40 -3.70 11.64
C GLY A 270 -2.50 -4.04 10.15
N ASN A 271 -2.97 -5.25 9.91
CA ASN A 271 -3.15 -5.85 8.58
C ASN A 271 -4.45 -6.67 8.51
N ASP A 272 -5.51 -6.16 9.09
CA ASP A 272 -6.83 -6.80 9.02
C ASP A 272 -7.34 -6.92 7.59
N GLY A 273 -8.26 -7.85 7.37
CA GLY A 273 -8.96 -7.99 6.10
C GLY A 273 -9.62 -6.67 5.71
N ALA A 274 -9.30 -6.15 4.54
CA ALA A 274 -9.73 -4.84 4.07
C ALA A 274 -10.27 -4.88 2.63
N PHE A 275 -11.23 -4.00 2.35
CA PHE A 275 -11.59 -3.62 0.99
C PHE A 275 -10.82 -2.36 0.61
N VAL A 276 -10.29 -2.34 -0.61
CA VAL A 276 -9.52 -1.24 -1.19
C VAL A 276 -10.09 -0.86 -2.55
N ARG A 277 -10.33 0.43 -2.75
CA ARG A 277 -10.52 1.05 -4.06
C ARG A 277 -9.28 1.86 -4.40
N THR A 278 -8.63 1.55 -5.51
CA THR A 278 -7.49 2.34 -6.00
C THR A 278 -7.97 3.51 -6.87
N ALA A 279 -7.12 4.52 -7.04
CA ALA A 279 -7.38 5.65 -7.94
C ALA A 279 -7.43 5.20 -9.41
N SER A 280 -6.74 4.12 -9.77
CA SER A 280 -6.85 3.49 -11.09
C SER A 280 -8.18 2.74 -11.32
N GLY A 281 -9.04 2.66 -10.30
CA GLY A 281 -10.36 2.05 -10.37
C GLY A 281 -10.39 0.55 -10.06
N LYS A 282 -9.33 -0.05 -9.54
CA LYS A 282 -9.33 -1.45 -9.10
C LYS A 282 -10.06 -1.61 -7.76
N ASN A 283 -10.83 -2.68 -7.64
CA ASN A 283 -11.42 -3.13 -6.40
C ASN A 283 -10.65 -4.38 -5.93
N ILE A 284 -10.12 -4.36 -4.72
CA ILE A 284 -9.28 -5.41 -4.15
C ILE A 284 -9.74 -5.71 -2.73
N VAL A 285 -9.78 -6.98 -2.35
CA VAL A 285 -9.85 -7.38 -0.95
C VAL A 285 -8.57 -8.12 -0.58
N GLY A 286 -7.94 -7.70 0.51
CA GLY A 286 -6.65 -8.26 0.95
C GLY A 286 -6.34 -7.88 2.39
N GLN A 287 -5.07 -7.95 2.76
CA GLN A 287 -4.57 -7.61 4.10
C GLN A 287 -3.45 -6.56 4.01
N PRO A 288 -3.74 -5.35 3.51
CA PRO A 288 -2.74 -4.31 3.36
C PRO A 288 -2.25 -3.79 4.71
N THR A 289 -0.97 -3.39 4.75
CA THR A 289 -0.41 -2.53 5.79
C THR A 289 -0.24 -1.12 5.25
N VAL A 290 -0.41 -0.13 6.13
CA VAL A 290 -0.20 1.28 5.83
C VAL A 290 0.84 1.81 6.79
N THR A 291 2.03 2.16 6.30
CA THR A 291 3.15 2.64 7.08
C THR A 291 3.74 3.91 6.47
N HIS A 292 4.62 4.57 7.19
CA HIS A 292 5.35 5.75 6.72
C HIS A 292 6.82 5.41 6.49
N SER A 293 7.40 5.90 5.41
CA SER A 293 8.84 6.01 5.22
C SER A 293 9.23 7.48 5.39
N ILE A 294 9.94 7.77 6.47
CA ILE A 294 10.31 9.12 6.86
C ILE A 294 11.80 9.33 6.57
N ASN A 295 12.11 10.35 5.77
CA ASN A 295 13.48 10.76 5.46
C ASN A 295 13.75 12.15 6.03
N THR A 296 14.88 12.31 6.73
CA THR A 296 15.34 13.59 7.33
C THR A 296 16.54 14.18 6.63
N GLY A 297 16.90 13.65 5.45
CA GLY A 297 18.10 14.03 4.69
C GLY A 297 19.38 13.32 5.16
N HIS A 298 19.45 12.91 6.42
CA HIS A 298 20.58 12.16 6.98
C HIS A 298 20.19 10.80 7.57
N SER A 299 18.90 10.51 7.71
CA SER A 299 18.36 9.25 8.21
C SER A 299 17.07 8.88 7.52
N ASP A 300 16.89 7.58 7.28
CA ASP A 300 15.63 6.97 6.84
C ASP A 300 15.11 6.05 7.94
N PHE A 301 13.84 6.17 8.31
CA PHE A 301 13.19 5.28 9.25
C PHE A 301 11.69 5.12 8.95
N SER A 302 11.09 4.05 9.49
CA SER A 302 9.67 3.79 9.30
C SER A 302 8.86 4.13 10.53
N ALA A 303 7.70 4.77 10.35
CA ALA A 303 6.66 4.82 11.36
C ALA A 303 5.53 3.85 10.97
N TRP A 304 5.07 3.08 11.94
CA TRP A 304 4.21 1.92 11.70
C TRP A 304 2.73 2.19 11.98
N TYR A 305 2.44 3.33 12.57
CA TYR A 305 1.09 3.71 12.97
C TYR A 305 0.75 5.11 12.50
N THR A 306 -0.50 5.30 12.09
CA THR A 306 -1.09 6.61 11.84
C THR A 306 -2.29 6.78 12.75
N ASN A 307 -2.31 7.82 13.58
CA ASN A 307 -3.44 8.16 14.46
C ASN A 307 -3.89 7.02 15.39
N ALA A 308 -2.96 6.14 15.76
CA ALA A 308 -3.19 4.95 16.57
C ALA A 308 -1.94 4.61 17.40
N GLY A 309 -2.00 3.57 18.22
CA GLY A 309 -0.83 3.01 18.90
C GLY A 309 -0.26 3.88 20.03
N LEU A 310 -1.10 4.58 20.78
CA LEU A 310 -0.70 5.41 21.92
C LEU A 310 -0.38 4.57 23.17
N ASN A 311 0.75 3.88 23.13
CA ASN A 311 1.32 3.28 24.34
C ASN A 311 2.86 3.33 24.27
N ASP A 312 3.53 3.11 25.37
CA ASP A 312 4.98 3.21 25.51
C ASP A 312 5.78 2.08 24.81
N LYS A 313 5.09 1.11 24.20
CA LYS A 313 5.67 -0.09 23.58
C LYS A 313 5.44 -0.22 22.09
N THR A 314 4.75 0.73 21.46
CA THR A 314 4.29 0.59 20.07
C THR A 314 5.28 1.01 18.99
N GLY A 315 6.46 1.48 19.30
CA GLY A 315 7.42 1.88 18.27
C GLY A 315 7.25 3.33 17.83
N ILE A 316 7.19 3.59 16.52
CA ILE A 316 7.08 4.94 15.96
C ILE A 316 5.71 5.12 15.33
N GLY A 317 5.02 6.22 15.68
CA GLY A 317 3.71 6.58 15.14
C GLY A 317 3.66 8.02 14.65
N VAL A 318 2.73 8.31 13.73
CA VAL A 318 2.45 9.64 13.19
C VAL A 318 1.05 10.06 13.60
N PHE A 319 0.90 11.28 14.13
CA PHE A 319 -0.40 11.87 14.48
C PHE A 319 -0.61 13.12 13.63
N ASN A 320 -1.58 13.05 12.72
CA ASN A 320 -1.92 14.12 11.80
C ASN A 320 -3.26 14.81 12.19
N PRO A 321 -3.69 15.88 11.51
CA PRO A 321 -4.93 16.62 11.86
C PRO A 321 -6.22 15.80 11.86
N PHE A 322 -6.25 14.60 11.26
CA PHE A 322 -7.41 13.71 11.37
C PHE A 322 -7.60 13.14 12.77
N TYR A 323 -6.52 13.06 13.58
CA TYR A 323 -6.62 12.68 14.99
C TYR A 323 -7.32 13.77 15.81
N GLY A 324 -7.02 15.02 15.54
CA GLY A 324 -7.55 16.20 16.24
C GLY A 324 -6.54 17.35 16.27
N ASN A 325 -6.80 18.34 17.13
CA ASN A 325 -5.93 19.50 17.26
C ASN A 325 -4.72 19.25 18.20
N SER A 326 -4.76 18.17 18.97
CA SER A 326 -3.68 17.78 19.86
C SER A 326 -3.73 16.27 20.16
N VAL A 327 -2.62 15.74 20.63
CA VAL A 327 -2.49 14.35 21.07
C VAL A 327 -1.85 14.30 22.46
N LYS A 328 -2.42 13.50 23.37
CA LYS A 328 -1.84 13.24 24.69
C LYS A 328 -0.89 12.05 24.58
N LEU A 329 0.40 12.33 24.53
CA LEU A 329 1.45 11.32 24.35
C LEU A 329 1.86 10.71 25.71
N PRO A 330 2.01 9.38 25.80
CA PRO A 330 2.58 8.69 26.94
C PRO A 330 4.10 8.90 27.02
N GLN A 331 4.79 8.11 27.86
CA GLN A 331 6.26 8.13 27.95
C GLN A 331 6.91 7.86 26.59
N GLY A 332 7.85 8.72 26.20
CA GLY A 332 8.52 8.66 24.89
C GLY A 332 9.06 10.04 24.50
N THR A 333 9.47 10.13 23.24
CA THR A 333 9.92 11.39 22.62
C THR A 333 9.00 11.72 21.46
N HIS A 334 8.80 13.01 21.18
CA HIS A 334 8.08 13.42 19.97
C HIS A 334 8.87 14.47 19.18
N ALA A 335 8.58 14.54 17.88
CA ALA A 335 8.98 15.59 16.98
C ALA A 335 7.73 16.21 16.33
N VAL A 336 7.62 17.53 16.34
CA VAL A 336 6.56 18.27 15.65
C VAL A 336 7.09 18.71 14.29
N VAL A 337 6.41 18.27 13.23
CA VAL A 337 6.75 18.63 11.84
C VAL A 337 5.70 19.62 11.33
N THR A 338 6.15 20.79 10.90
CA THR A 338 5.28 21.84 10.30
C THR A 338 5.85 22.23 8.95
N ASN A 339 5.02 22.20 7.91
CA ASN A 339 5.45 22.50 6.52
C ASN A 339 6.71 21.69 6.10
N GLY A 340 6.78 20.44 6.51
CA GLY A 340 7.91 19.55 6.18
C GLY A 340 9.20 19.85 6.93
N VAL A 341 9.16 20.62 8.03
CA VAL A 341 10.34 20.93 8.85
C VAL A 341 10.05 20.56 10.31
N VAL A 342 11.01 19.96 11.01
CA VAL A 342 10.93 19.72 12.46
C VAL A 342 11.03 21.05 13.19
N THR A 343 9.94 21.47 13.82
CA THR A 343 9.86 22.76 14.53
C THR A 343 10.04 22.63 16.03
N ALA A 344 9.79 21.47 16.60
CA ALA A 344 9.98 21.19 18.02
C ALA A 344 10.21 19.72 18.30
N MET A 345 10.87 19.42 19.42
CA MET A 345 10.98 18.09 19.99
C MET A 345 10.70 18.15 21.49
N GLY A 346 10.15 17.07 22.06
CA GLY A 346 9.82 17.02 23.47
C GLY A 346 9.52 15.61 23.98
N GLY A 347 9.10 15.54 25.25
CA GLY A 347 8.74 14.30 25.94
C GLY A 347 7.24 14.02 25.95
N ALA A 348 6.78 13.29 26.99
CA ALA A 348 5.37 13.00 27.25
C ALA A 348 4.57 14.29 27.50
N GLY A 349 3.27 14.26 27.22
CA GLY A 349 2.37 15.36 27.49
C GLY A 349 1.35 15.62 26.39
N ASN A 350 0.61 16.70 26.50
CA ASN A 350 -0.33 17.12 25.47
C ASN A 350 0.40 17.97 24.42
N VAL A 351 0.44 17.49 23.19
CA VAL A 351 1.18 18.09 22.07
C VAL A 351 0.19 18.56 21.03
N ALA A 352 0.29 19.81 20.60
CA ALA A 352 -0.52 20.36 19.52
C ALA A 352 -0.13 19.72 18.19
N ILE A 353 -1.11 19.35 17.40
CA ILE A 353 -0.91 18.83 16.04
C ILE A 353 -1.04 20.01 15.07
N PRO A 354 0.02 20.37 14.31
CA PRO A 354 -0.05 21.48 13.38
C PRO A 354 -1.01 21.19 12.22
N ARG A 355 -1.77 22.19 11.78
CA ARG A 355 -2.71 22.03 10.65
C ARG A 355 -2.02 21.62 9.35
N ASN A 356 -0.80 22.12 9.12
CA ASN A 356 0.02 21.85 7.94
C ASN A 356 1.18 20.90 8.28
N GLY A 357 0.90 19.86 9.07
CA GLY A 357 1.94 18.93 9.49
C GLY A 357 1.41 17.81 10.36
N TYR A 358 2.28 17.31 11.23
CA TYR A 358 1.99 16.14 12.06
C TYR A 358 2.98 16.07 13.23
N VAL A 359 2.68 15.17 14.16
CA VAL A 359 3.56 14.82 15.28
C VAL A 359 4.07 13.40 15.05
N ILE A 360 5.40 13.20 15.09
CA ILE A 360 6.02 11.87 15.12
C ILE A 360 6.24 11.51 16.58
N PHE A 361 5.77 10.36 17.01
CA PHE A 361 5.95 9.84 18.36
C PHE A 361 6.85 8.60 18.36
N PHE A 362 7.88 8.63 19.18
CA PHE A 362 8.83 7.54 19.44
C PHE A 362 8.55 6.99 20.83
N ALA A 363 8.06 5.77 20.92
CA ALA A 363 7.77 5.13 22.20
C ALA A 363 9.05 4.86 23.01
N ALA A 364 9.02 5.12 24.30
CA ALA A 364 10.20 5.05 25.18
C ALA A 364 10.89 3.67 25.18
N ASN A 365 10.10 2.59 25.11
CA ASN A 365 10.60 1.21 25.16
C ASN A 365 10.92 0.62 23.77
N ALA A 366 10.64 1.35 22.69
CA ALA A 366 10.82 0.87 21.33
C ALA A 366 12.02 1.52 20.64
N VAL A 367 12.36 2.76 20.99
CA VAL A 367 13.43 3.52 20.35
C VAL A 367 14.27 4.22 21.43
N SER A 368 15.59 3.99 21.43
CA SER A 368 16.48 4.67 22.38
C SER A 368 16.59 6.17 22.09
N LYS A 369 16.80 6.98 23.13
CA LYS A 369 17.01 8.42 22.95
C LYS A 369 18.22 8.75 22.07
N ALA A 370 19.27 7.94 22.15
CA ALA A 370 20.46 8.10 21.31
C ALA A 370 20.13 7.85 19.81
N ASP A 371 19.30 6.85 19.53
CA ASP A 371 18.85 6.57 18.16
C ASP A 371 17.95 7.69 17.64
N ILE A 372 17.00 8.18 18.45
CA ILE A 372 16.13 9.29 18.07
C ILE A 372 16.98 10.52 17.67
N ASN A 373 17.98 10.88 18.47
CA ASN A 373 18.86 12.02 18.18
C ASN A 373 19.70 11.86 16.90
N ARG A 374 19.96 10.59 16.49
CA ARG A 374 20.59 10.29 15.20
C ARG A 374 19.60 10.35 14.03
N MET A 375 18.33 10.01 14.29
CA MET A 375 17.30 9.92 13.26
C MET A 375 16.72 11.28 12.89
N ILE A 376 16.51 12.18 13.90
CA ILE A 376 15.76 13.42 13.71
C ILE A 376 16.15 14.49 14.74
N LYS A 377 16.20 15.76 14.31
CA LYS A 377 16.46 16.93 15.17
C LYS A 377 15.68 18.15 14.68
N VAL A 378 15.54 19.14 15.53
CA VAL A 378 14.92 20.43 15.16
C VAL A 378 15.68 21.06 13.98
N GLY A 379 14.94 21.55 13.01
CA GLY A 379 15.46 22.15 11.77
C GLY A 379 15.58 21.18 10.60
N ASP A 380 15.46 19.86 10.83
CA ASP A 380 15.52 18.89 9.73
C ASP A 380 14.34 19.07 8.77
N LYS A 381 14.62 18.97 7.48
CA LYS A 381 13.59 18.81 6.44
C LYS A 381 13.14 17.36 6.41
N VAL A 382 11.84 17.15 6.52
CA VAL A 382 11.25 15.82 6.58
C VAL A 382 10.43 15.57 5.33
N THR A 383 10.72 14.45 4.67
CA THR A 383 9.86 13.87 3.63
C THR A 383 9.17 12.63 4.21
N ASP A 384 7.85 12.61 4.16
CA ASP A 384 7.01 11.49 4.61
C ASP A 384 6.32 10.86 3.40
N THR A 385 6.55 9.56 3.20
CA THR A 385 5.96 8.78 2.11
C THR A 385 5.16 7.63 2.68
N ILE A 386 3.90 7.51 2.26
CA ILE A 386 3.06 6.36 2.63
C ILE A 386 3.52 5.13 1.87
N VAL A 387 3.77 4.06 2.62
CA VAL A 387 4.15 2.76 2.10
C VAL A 387 3.02 1.76 2.31
N LEU A 388 2.55 1.18 1.21
CA LEU A 388 1.55 0.11 1.21
C LEU A 388 2.27 -1.23 1.14
N GLY A 389 2.10 -2.05 2.16
CA GLY A 389 2.66 -3.40 2.24
C GLY A 389 1.57 -4.46 2.37
N GLY A 390 1.95 -5.72 2.50
CA GLY A 390 1.04 -6.84 2.78
C GLY A 390 0.16 -7.29 1.61
N GLU A 391 0.00 -6.45 0.57
CA GLU A 391 -0.83 -6.74 -0.61
C GLU A 391 -0.08 -6.32 -1.88
N PRO A 392 0.58 -7.25 -2.57
CA PRO A 392 1.43 -6.95 -3.74
C PRO A 392 0.71 -6.24 -4.88
N ARG A 393 -0.62 -6.45 -5.03
CA ARG A 393 -1.42 -5.80 -6.08
C ARG A 393 -1.60 -4.30 -5.88
N LEU A 394 -1.25 -3.78 -4.69
CA LEU A 394 -1.26 -2.35 -4.37
C LEU A 394 0.10 -1.68 -4.64
N ALA A 395 1.11 -2.43 -5.09
CA ALA A 395 2.40 -1.85 -5.42
C ALA A 395 2.26 -0.79 -6.54
N GLY A 396 2.66 0.45 -6.26
CA GLY A 396 2.53 1.57 -7.18
C GLY A 396 1.12 2.15 -7.34
N GLU A 397 0.12 1.63 -6.65
CA GLU A 397 -1.24 2.16 -6.66
C GLU A 397 -1.42 3.29 -5.65
N GLN A 398 -2.24 4.26 -5.99
CA GLN A 398 -2.81 5.21 -5.04
C GLN A 398 -4.16 4.66 -4.55
N ILE A 399 -4.46 4.80 -3.26
CA ILE A 399 -5.70 4.32 -2.67
C ILE A 399 -6.68 5.49 -2.53
N ASP A 400 -7.85 5.39 -3.16
CA ASP A 400 -8.95 6.34 -2.96
C ASP A 400 -9.68 6.06 -1.64
N ALA A 401 -10.01 4.79 -1.40
CA ALA A 401 -10.72 4.37 -0.20
C ALA A 401 -10.22 3.01 0.30
N LEU A 402 -10.04 2.88 1.61
CA LEU A 402 -9.74 1.64 2.30
C LEU A 402 -10.55 1.57 3.59
N VAL A 403 -11.25 0.46 3.77
CA VAL A 403 -11.96 0.12 4.99
C VAL A 403 -11.53 -1.28 5.45
N ALA A 404 -11.04 -1.40 6.69
CA ALA A 404 -10.51 -2.63 7.25
C ALA A 404 -11.24 -3.03 8.53
N ALA A 405 -11.69 -4.26 8.59
CA ALA A 405 -12.29 -4.83 9.80
C ALA A 405 -11.87 -6.31 9.98
N GLY A 406 -12.10 -7.12 8.96
CA GLY A 406 -11.79 -8.55 9.03
C GLY A 406 -12.76 -9.37 9.89
N PRO A 407 -12.54 -10.66 10.00
CA PRO A 407 -11.52 -11.44 9.32
C PRO A 407 -11.71 -11.50 7.80
N LEU A 408 -10.63 -11.85 7.09
CA LEU A 408 -10.74 -12.23 5.68
C LEU A 408 -11.65 -13.46 5.56
N LEU A 409 -12.58 -13.42 4.61
CA LEU A 409 -13.57 -14.50 4.42
C LEU A 409 -13.19 -15.42 3.25
N VAL A 410 -12.87 -14.80 2.12
CA VAL A 410 -12.56 -15.51 0.87
C VAL A 410 -11.24 -14.98 0.32
N LYS A 411 -10.37 -15.89 -0.09
CA LYS A 411 -9.11 -15.60 -0.80
C LYS A 411 -8.97 -16.60 -1.96
N ASP A 412 -8.72 -16.08 -3.16
CA ASP A 412 -8.58 -16.89 -4.39
C ASP A 412 -9.73 -17.89 -4.59
N GLY A 413 -10.98 -17.44 -4.33
CA GLY A 413 -12.17 -18.26 -4.42
C GLY A 413 -12.33 -19.34 -3.33
N LYS A 414 -11.47 -19.36 -2.31
CA LYS A 414 -11.48 -20.33 -1.22
C LYS A 414 -11.95 -19.70 0.09
N ASN A 415 -12.73 -20.44 0.86
CA ASN A 415 -13.13 -20.04 2.21
C ASN A 415 -11.92 -20.14 3.16
N VAL A 416 -11.46 -19.01 3.66
CA VAL A 416 -10.35 -18.91 4.63
C VAL A 416 -10.81 -18.42 6.01
N ALA A 417 -12.11 -18.20 6.21
CA ALA A 417 -12.68 -17.56 7.39
C ALA A 417 -12.32 -18.25 8.70
N ALA A 418 -12.29 -19.58 8.74
CA ALA A 418 -11.93 -20.32 9.95
C ALA A 418 -10.50 -20.01 10.42
N THR A 419 -9.53 -20.08 9.52
CA THR A 419 -8.12 -19.80 9.81
C THR A 419 -7.88 -18.30 10.03
N ALA A 420 -8.43 -17.46 9.15
CA ALA A 420 -8.25 -16.01 9.23
C ALA A 420 -8.87 -15.40 10.50
N SER A 421 -9.90 -16.03 11.07
CA SER A 421 -10.53 -15.55 12.31
C SER A 421 -9.87 -16.07 13.60
N ALA A 422 -8.84 -16.89 13.54
CA ALA A 422 -8.27 -17.58 14.71
C ALA A 422 -7.89 -16.63 15.85
N ASN A 423 -7.36 -15.45 15.52
CA ASN A 423 -6.93 -14.43 16.48
C ASN A 423 -8.02 -13.40 16.85
N TYR A 424 -9.23 -13.51 16.29
CA TYR A 424 -10.34 -12.64 16.63
C TYR A 424 -11.08 -13.17 17.88
N GLU A 425 -11.81 -12.29 18.55
CA GLU A 425 -12.64 -12.66 19.70
C GLU A 425 -13.66 -13.77 19.35
N ALA A 426 -13.97 -14.63 20.32
CA ALA A 426 -14.88 -15.76 20.15
C ALA A 426 -16.27 -15.33 19.58
N LYS A 427 -16.75 -14.13 19.93
CA LYS A 427 -18.00 -13.60 19.37
C LYS A 427 -17.92 -13.36 17.86
N ILE A 428 -16.75 -13.00 17.32
CA ILE A 428 -16.54 -12.83 15.89
C ILE A 428 -16.39 -14.18 15.20
N ARG A 429 -15.59 -15.09 15.77
CA ARG A 429 -15.30 -16.39 15.20
C ARG A 429 -16.53 -17.32 15.12
N ASN A 430 -17.29 -17.41 16.20
CA ASN A 430 -18.20 -18.52 16.44
C ASN A 430 -19.69 -18.13 16.42
N GLN A 431 -20.04 -16.87 16.73
CA GLN A 431 -21.44 -16.49 16.87
C GLN A 431 -22.17 -16.36 15.53
N ASN A 432 -23.36 -16.90 15.47
CA ASN A 432 -24.34 -16.64 14.41
C ASN A 432 -25.03 -15.28 14.74
N ALA A 433 -24.44 -14.19 14.27
CA ALA A 433 -24.85 -12.83 14.60
C ALA A 433 -25.06 -11.98 13.34
N GLY A 434 -25.59 -10.76 13.50
CA GLY A 434 -25.62 -9.77 12.41
C GLY A 434 -24.21 -9.56 11.84
N ARG A 435 -24.09 -9.60 10.53
CA ARG A 435 -22.84 -9.44 9.80
C ARG A 435 -23.02 -8.47 8.66
N SER A 436 -21.94 -7.79 8.34
CA SER A 436 -21.76 -7.08 7.08
C SER A 436 -20.51 -7.61 6.41
N ALA A 437 -20.49 -7.74 5.10
CA ALA A 437 -19.31 -8.13 4.35
C ALA A 437 -19.27 -7.44 3.00
N ILE A 438 -18.07 -7.33 2.47
CA ILE A 438 -17.78 -6.81 1.14
C ILE A 438 -16.85 -7.78 0.42
N GLY A 439 -17.11 -8.04 -0.87
CA GLY A 439 -16.29 -8.91 -1.70
C GLY A 439 -16.18 -8.41 -3.12
N VAL A 440 -15.27 -9.00 -3.87
CA VAL A 440 -14.97 -8.64 -5.25
C VAL A 440 -15.03 -9.90 -6.11
N LYS A 441 -15.70 -9.80 -7.25
CA LYS A 441 -15.71 -10.84 -8.30
C LYS A 441 -14.49 -10.73 -9.19
N ALA A 442 -14.24 -11.73 -10.02
CA ALA A 442 -13.11 -11.75 -10.95
C ALA A 442 -13.10 -10.57 -11.94
N ASP A 443 -14.26 -10.03 -12.28
CA ASP A 443 -14.42 -8.86 -13.17
C ASP A 443 -14.30 -7.50 -12.44
N GLY A 444 -14.02 -7.53 -11.13
CA GLY A 444 -13.95 -6.34 -10.29
C GLY A 444 -15.31 -5.83 -9.77
N THR A 445 -16.42 -6.52 -10.07
CA THR A 445 -17.74 -6.22 -9.50
C THR A 445 -17.70 -6.36 -7.98
N VAL A 446 -18.22 -5.38 -7.25
CA VAL A 446 -18.28 -5.39 -5.79
C VAL A 446 -19.62 -5.97 -5.33
N VAL A 447 -19.57 -6.88 -4.36
CA VAL A 447 -20.74 -7.48 -3.70
C VAL A 447 -20.72 -7.08 -2.23
N ILE A 448 -21.79 -6.45 -1.76
CA ILE A 448 -21.97 -6.02 -0.37
C ILE A 448 -23.15 -6.76 0.21
N VAL A 449 -22.97 -7.36 1.38
CA VAL A 449 -24.03 -8.12 2.02
C VAL A 449 -24.22 -7.76 3.49
N THR A 450 -25.47 -7.90 3.97
CA THR A 450 -25.78 -7.92 5.40
C THR A 450 -26.74 -9.07 5.69
N GLY A 451 -26.62 -9.68 6.89
CA GLY A 451 -27.49 -10.77 7.31
C GLY A 451 -26.99 -11.45 8.58
N LYS A 452 -27.67 -12.50 9.02
CA LYS A 452 -27.29 -13.25 10.24
C LYS A 452 -26.54 -14.52 9.86
N ALA A 453 -25.26 -14.61 10.20
CA ALA A 453 -24.40 -15.74 9.86
C ALA A 453 -23.21 -15.89 10.83
N THR A 454 -22.59 -17.07 10.85
CA THR A 454 -21.19 -17.23 11.28
C THR A 454 -20.27 -16.75 10.16
N VAL A 455 -19.02 -16.39 10.46
CA VAL A 455 -18.05 -15.95 9.43
C VAL A 455 -17.79 -17.02 8.37
N VAL A 456 -17.79 -18.31 8.77
CA VAL A 456 -17.59 -19.44 7.84
C VAL A 456 -18.78 -19.60 6.87
N LYS A 457 -20.03 -19.51 7.36
CA LYS A 457 -21.22 -19.54 6.50
C LYS A 457 -21.28 -18.32 5.58
N LEU A 458 -20.91 -17.14 6.10
CA LEU A 458 -20.85 -15.93 5.32
C LEU A 458 -19.83 -16.04 4.18
N ALA A 459 -18.64 -16.61 4.44
CA ALA A 459 -17.63 -16.87 3.42
C ALA A 459 -18.15 -17.79 2.29
N ASN A 460 -18.83 -18.89 2.64
CA ASN A 460 -19.46 -19.78 1.65
C ASN A 460 -20.52 -19.04 0.81
N ALA A 461 -21.31 -18.16 1.44
CA ALA A 461 -22.27 -17.34 0.73
C ALA A 461 -21.60 -16.35 -0.24
N MET A 462 -20.52 -15.71 0.16
CA MET A 462 -19.75 -14.79 -0.72
C MET A 462 -19.18 -15.53 -1.93
N ILE A 463 -18.66 -16.76 -1.75
CA ILE A 463 -18.20 -17.60 -2.87
C ILE A 463 -19.36 -17.93 -3.81
N GLN A 464 -20.50 -18.34 -3.29
CA GLN A 464 -21.68 -18.66 -4.11
C GLN A 464 -22.25 -17.45 -4.84
N LEU A 465 -22.06 -16.22 -4.31
CA LEU A 465 -22.35 -14.97 -4.99
C LEU A 465 -21.33 -14.60 -6.08
N GLY A 466 -20.29 -15.42 -6.27
CA GLY A 466 -19.26 -15.28 -7.29
C GLY A 466 -18.04 -14.45 -6.84
N CYS A 467 -17.89 -14.13 -5.56
CA CYS A 467 -16.72 -13.42 -5.07
C CYS A 467 -15.49 -14.35 -5.08
N VAL A 468 -14.40 -13.85 -5.63
CA VAL A 468 -13.06 -14.48 -5.55
C VAL A 468 -12.31 -14.02 -4.31
N GLU A 469 -12.71 -12.89 -3.75
CA GLU A 469 -12.17 -12.29 -2.52
C GLU A 469 -13.30 -11.67 -1.70
N ALA A 470 -13.25 -11.77 -0.38
CA ALA A 470 -14.20 -11.12 0.51
C ALA A 470 -13.64 -10.92 1.91
N THR A 471 -14.08 -9.86 2.59
CA THR A 471 -13.78 -9.59 4.00
C THR A 471 -15.04 -9.27 4.78
N ASN A 472 -15.04 -9.61 6.07
CA ASN A 472 -16.05 -9.18 7.01
C ASN A 472 -15.83 -7.70 7.37
N LEU A 473 -16.91 -6.98 7.61
CA LEU A 473 -16.94 -5.62 8.17
C LEU A 473 -17.46 -5.68 9.61
N ASP A 474 -17.58 -4.53 10.28
CA ASP A 474 -18.20 -4.49 11.61
C ASP A 474 -19.63 -5.07 11.54
N GLY A 475 -20.03 -5.73 12.60
CA GLY A 475 -21.26 -6.49 12.65
C GLY A 475 -22.14 -6.18 13.86
N GLY A 476 -23.08 -7.06 14.14
CA GLY A 476 -24.04 -6.89 15.25
C GLY A 476 -24.91 -5.66 15.05
N ALA A 477 -24.98 -4.80 16.08
CA ALA A 477 -25.75 -3.55 16.03
C ALA A 477 -25.17 -2.51 15.04
N SER A 478 -23.93 -2.67 14.59
CA SER A 478 -23.33 -1.79 13.58
C SER A 478 -23.73 -2.14 12.16
N SER A 479 -24.26 -3.35 11.90
CA SER A 479 -24.64 -3.76 10.54
C SER A 479 -25.65 -2.78 9.93
N ALA A 480 -25.28 -2.17 8.80
CA ALA A 480 -26.09 -1.19 8.11
C ALA A 480 -25.87 -1.26 6.60
N LEU A 481 -26.95 -1.15 5.82
CA LEU A 481 -26.89 -1.17 4.36
C LEU A 481 -27.94 -0.25 3.76
N TYR A 482 -27.51 0.58 2.82
CA TYR A 482 -28.35 1.47 2.04
C TYR A 482 -28.03 1.31 0.56
N ALA A 483 -29.05 1.26 -0.27
CA ALA A 483 -28.88 1.29 -1.71
C ALA A 483 -30.12 1.89 -2.39
N ASN A 484 -29.90 2.61 -3.48
CA ASN A 484 -30.94 3.13 -4.38
C ASN A 484 -32.09 3.85 -3.64
N GLY A 485 -31.77 4.77 -2.74
CA GLY A 485 -32.76 5.58 -2.01
C GLY A 485 -33.39 4.89 -0.79
N ARG A 486 -33.00 3.66 -0.44
CA ARG A 486 -33.65 2.89 0.62
C ARG A 486 -32.65 2.35 1.65
N VAL A 487 -32.97 2.50 2.94
CA VAL A 487 -32.29 1.77 4.01
C VAL A 487 -32.75 0.32 3.97
N ILE A 488 -31.85 -0.59 3.62
CA ILE A 488 -32.10 -2.03 3.48
C ILE A 488 -31.89 -2.74 4.82
N THR A 489 -30.83 -2.35 5.53
CA THR A 489 -30.54 -2.80 6.90
C THR A 489 -30.30 -1.56 7.77
N PRO A 490 -31.17 -1.29 8.74
CA PRO A 490 -30.96 -0.17 9.66
C PRO A 490 -29.88 -0.49 10.69
N ALA A 491 -29.03 0.49 11.00
CA ALA A 491 -28.08 0.38 12.09
C ALA A 491 -28.78 0.39 13.45
N GLY A 492 -28.36 -0.48 14.35
CA GLY A 492 -28.86 -0.51 15.75
C GLY A 492 -28.06 0.40 16.70
N ARG A 493 -27.08 1.17 16.17
CA ARG A 493 -26.24 2.13 16.91
C ARG A 493 -25.69 3.20 16.00
N ASN A 494 -25.10 4.24 16.56
CA ASN A 494 -24.30 5.20 15.81
C ASN A 494 -23.06 4.50 15.24
N LEU A 495 -22.60 4.92 14.06
CA LEU A 495 -21.50 4.33 13.32
C LEU A 495 -20.27 5.25 13.32
N ASN A 496 -19.09 4.67 13.48
CA ASN A 496 -17.84 5.41 13.41
C ASN A 496 -17.41 5.63 11.94
N THR A 497 -17.44 4.59 11.12
CA THR A 497 -17.08 4.66 9.69
C THR A 497 -18.15 4.03 8.82
N VAL A 498 -18.36 4.61 7.64
CA VAL A 498 -19.27 4.12 6.60
C VAL A 498 -18.58 4.23 5.25
N LEU A 499 -18.51 3.13 4.50
CA LEU A 499 -18.10 3.15 3.10
C LEU A 499 -19.29 3.62 2.27
N THR A 500 -19.11 4.70 1.52
CA THR A 500 -20.12 5.28 0.62
C THR A 500 -19.67 5.18 -0.82
N ILE A 501 -20.63 4.96 -1.72
CA ILE A 501 -20.41 4.92 -3.17
C ILE A 501 -21.38 5.92 -3.80
N THR A 502 -20.86 6.84 -4.62
CA THR A 502 -21.62 7.83 -5.39
C THR A 502 -21.28 7.72 -6.87
N LYS A 503 -22.18 8.23 -7.71
CA LYS A 503 -21.94 8.42 -9.15
C LYS A 503 -21.19 9.70 -9.41
#